data_e3fea827aa5b1ee81733bd1c6d325922
#
_entry.id   e3fea827aa5b1ee81733bd1c6d325922
#
_cell.length_a   1.000
_cell.length_b   1.000
_cell.length_c   1.000
_cell.angle_alpha   90.00
_cell.angle_beta   90.00
_cell.angle_gamma   90.00
#
_symmetry.space_group_name_H-M   'P 1'
#
loop_
_entity.id
_entity.type
_entity.pdbx_description
1 polymer ?
#
loop_
_entity_poly.entity_id
_entity_poly.type
_entity_poly.pdbx_seq_one_letter_code
_entity_poly.pdbx_strand_id
1 'polypeptide(L)'
;MHLRNRLLHCLSNGEFHSGEALGASLGRSRMAGGKHLKGLREAGLEFEVGRGKGYRLARPRELLDAERIRSALGSEAREAVGDIDVFLELDSTSNWLRERAQQDAVSASVCLAEMQHGGRGRHGRQWVSPFAANLYLSLLWRSDQAAASLGGLSLAAGIGLMRCLRHFGVGQAGLKWPNDVLVDGAKLAGILVDVTGELSGPCTVVIGVGINVDMPPGAATGIEQAWTDMNSLAGSMDVSRNRLAATLLDELLPVLQAFDAGGLQPFMQEWQQHDVLAGQQVDISLPDRTISGRACGIDATGALLVETAAGRKRFGAGEASLRSRS
;
A
#
# COMPACT_ATOMS: atom_id res chain seq x y z
N MET A 1 -17.91 -17.95 4.63
CA MET A 1 -17.98 -16.48 4.60
C MET A 1 -18.47 -15.99 5.96
N HIS A 2 -17.65 -15.21 6.71
CA HIS A 2 -18.03 -14.74 8.05
C HIS A 2 -19.29 -13.87 7.99
N LEU A 3 -20.17 -13.97 9.01
CA LEU A 3 -21.42 -13.19 9.12
C LEU A 3 -21.21 -11.68 8.95
N ARG A 4 -20.09 -11.17 9.45
CA ARG A 4 -19.69 -9.77 9.33
C ARG A 4 -19.44 -9.36 7.88
N ASN A 5 -18.86 -10.24 7.06
CA ASN A 5 -18.61 -10.03 5.63
C ASN A 5 -19.91 -9.86 4.85
N ARG A 6 -20.90 -10.71 5.13
CA ARG A 6 -22.22 -10.62 4.49
C ARG A 6 -22.93 -9.31 4.83
N LEU A 7 -22.82 -8.87 6.10
CA LEU A 7 -23.41 -7.62 6.53
C LEU A 7 -22.77 -6.42 5.82
N LEU A 8 -21.45 -6.40 5.73
CA LEU A 8 -20.70 -5.34 5.04
C LEU A 8 -21.02 -5.29 3.55
N HIS A 9 -21.11 -6.44 2.92
CA HIS A 9 -21.49 -6.52 1.51
C HIS A 9 -22.91 -5.98 1.25
N CYS A 10 -23.85 -6.26 2.15
CA CYS A 10 -25.21 -5.67 2.06
C CYS A 10 -25.19 -4.15 2.22
N LEU A 11 -24.38 -3.62 3.15
CA LEU A 11 -24.39 -2.20 3.50
C LEU A 11 -23.50 -1.34 2.57
N SER A 12 -22.62 -1.96 1.77
CA SER A 12 -21.67 -1.25 0.90
C SER A 12 -22.34 -0.46 -0.23
N ASN A 13 -23.59 -0.83 -0.61
CA ASN A 13 -24.38 -0.14 -1.64
C ASN A 13 -24.89 1.23 -1.21
N GLY A 14 -24.76 1.61 0.08
CA GLY A 14 -25.21 2.91 0.61
C GLY A 14 -26.73 3.03 0.75
N GLU A 15 -27.50 1.96 0.53
CA GLU A 15 -28.94 1.95 0.72
C GLU A 15 -29.32 1.65 2.17
N PHE A 16 -30.53 2.05 2.58
CA PHE A 16 -31.08 1.69 3.87
C PHE A 16 -31.54 0.24 3.90
N HIS A 17 -30.99 -0.53 4.83
CA HIS A 17 -31.39 -1.92 5.09
C HIS A 17 -32.06 -2.00 6.45
N SER A 18 -33.28 -2.59 6.50
CA SER A 18 -33.96 -2.82 7.77
C SER A 18 -33.19 -3.84 8.64
N GLY A 19 -33.32 -3.73 9.96
CA GLY A 19 -32.71 -4.72 10.86
C GLY A 19 -33.18 -6.16 10.61
N GLU A 20 -34.39 -6.32 10.03
CA GLU A 20 -34.94 -7.61 9.62
C GLU A 20 -34.25 -8.13 8.34
N ALA A 21 -34.10 -7.27 7.32
CA ALA A 21 -33.38 -7.62 6.09
C ALA A 21 -31.91 -7.98 6.38
N LEU A 22 -31.24 -7.24 7.26
CA LEU A 22 -29.88 -7.55 7.70
C LEU A 22 -29.82 -8.86 8.48
N GLY A 23 -30.80 -9.13 9.36
CA GLY A 23 -30.92 -10.40 10.07
C GLY A 23 -31.14 -11.57 9.11
N ALA A 24 -32.01 -11.42 8.13
CA ALA A 24 -32.29 -12.42 7.10
C ALA A 24 -31.05 -12.71 6.24
N SER A 25 -30.32 -11.68 5.79
CA SER A 25 -29.07 -11.85 5.04
C SER A 25 -28.00 -12.62 5.82
N LEU A 26 -28.03 -12.55 7.15
CA LEU A 26 -27.12 -13.27 8.05
C LEU A 26 -27.61 -14.67 8.40
N GLY A 27 -28.84 -15.05 8.05
CA GLY A 27 -29.49 -16.29 8.53
C GLY A 27 -29.67 -16.29 10.05
N ARG A 28 -29.86 -15.10 10.68
CA ARG A 28 -29.93 -14.88 12.13
C ARG A 28 -31.06 -13.92 12.49
N SER A 29 -31.35 -13.80 13.79
CA SER A 29 -32.34 -12.86 14.31
C SER A 29 -31.89 -11.39 14.18
N ARG A 30 -32.86 -10.46 14.20
CA ARG A 30 -32.66 -9.00 14.22
C ARG A 30 -31.64 -8.53 15.29
N MET A 31 -31.61 -9.17 16.46
CA MET A 31 -30.69 -8.83 17.55
C MET A 31 -29.23 -9.16 17.23
N ALA A 32 -28.97 -10.20 16.44
CA ALA A 32 -27.62 -10.53 16.00
C ALA A 32 -27.05 -9.48 15.04
N GLY A 33 -27.88 -8.91 14.17
CA GLY A 33 -27.49 -7.78 13.28
C GLY A 33 -27.01 -6.57 14.07
N GLY A 34 -27.70 -6.20 15.16
CA GLY A 34 -27.32 -5.06 16.00
C GLY A 34 -25.95 -5.19 16.67
N LYS A 35 -25.61 -6.41 17.14
CA LYS A 35 -24.29 -6.69 17.74
C LYS A 35 -23.15 -6.56 16.72
N HIS A 36 -23.38 -7.04 15.50
CA HIS A 36 -22.38 -6.92 14.43
C HIS A 36 -22.20 -5.48 13.95
N LEU A 37 -23.29 -4.69 13.86
CA LEU A 37 -23.21 -3.25 13.55
C LEU A 37 -22.40 -2.49 14.62
N LYS A 38 -22.51 -2.85 15.90
CA LYS A 38 -21.68 -2.26 16.97
C LYS A 38 -20.20 -2.54 16.71
N GLY A 39 -19.82 -3.77 16.41
CA GLY A 39 -18.45 -4.14 16.10
C GLY A 39 -17.89 -3.43 14.85
N LEU A 40 -18.73 -3.14 13.85
CA LEU A 40 -18.35 -2.35 12.69
C LEU A 40 -18.14 -0.88 13.02
N ARG A 41 -18.94 -0.30 13.94
CA ARG A 41 -18.71 1.07 14.47
C ARG A 41 -17.40 1.17 15.23
N GLU A 42 -17.09 0.17 16.04
CA GLU A 42 -15.82 0.07 16.76
C GLU A 42 -14.62 -0.04 15.80
N ALA A 43 -14.84 -0.58 14.60
CA ALA A 43 -13.86 -0.60 13.49
C ALA A 43 -13.81 0.72 12.68
N GLY A 44 -14.50 1.77 13.13
CA GLY A 44 -14.45 3.10 12.49
C GLY A 44 -15.48 3.34 11.38
N LEU A 45 -16.44 2.42 11.18
CA LEU A 45 -17.51 2.62 10.19
C LEU A 45 -18.66 3.46 10.77
N GLU A 46 -18.99 4.52 10.06
CA GLU A 46 -20.13 5.37 10.40
C GLU A 46 -21.40 4.88 9.72
N PHE A 47 -22.49 4.80 10.48
CA PHE A 47 -23.80 4.38 10.01
C PHE A 47 -24.84 5.47 10.28
N GLU A 48 -25.62 5.75 9.28
CA GLU A 48 -26.86 6.49 9.46
C GLU A 48 -28.00 5.56 9.86
N VAL A 49 -28.83 6.04 10.78
CA VAL A 49 -30.02 5.33 11.25
C VAL A 49 -31.26 6.08 10.78
N GLY A 50 -31.96 5.52 9.82
CA GLY A 50 -33.24 6.04 9.34
C GLY A 50 -34.41 5.48 10.15
N ARG A 51 -35.23 6.36 10.75
CA ARG A 51 -36.43 5.93 11.50
C ARG A 51 -37.38 5.14 10.59
N GLY A 52 -37.59 3.88 10.91
CA GLY A 52 -38.41 2.94 10.09
C GLY A 52 -37.72 2.42 8.82
N LYS A 53 -36.55 2.96 8.43
CA LYS A 53 -35.80 2.54 7.23
C LYS A 53 -34.66 1.56 7.54
N GLY A 54 -34.10 1.64 8.77
CA GLY A 54 -32.99 0.78 9.19
C GLY A 54 -31.65 1.49 9.17
N TYR A 55 -30.60 0.84 8.66
CA TYR A 55 -29.21 1.27 8.70
C TYR A 55 -28.63 1.36 7.30
N ARG A 56 -27.77 2.35 7.05
CA ARG A 56 -26.90 2.42 5.87
C ARG A 56 -25.52 2.92 6.26
N LEU A 57 -24.50 2.66 5.45
CA LEU A 57 -23.23 3.35 5.61
C LEU A 57 -23.41 4.84 5.31
N ALA A 58 -22.86 5.70 6.17
CA ALA A 58 -22.90 7.15 5.98
C ALA A 58 -22.23 7.58 4.67
N ARG A 59 -21.21 6.81 4.24
CA ARG A 59 -20.60 6.93 2.92
C ARG A 59 -20.60 5.55 2.25
N PRO A 60 -21.19 5.41 1.05
CA PRO A 60 -21.02 4.20 0.26
C PRO A 60 -19.55 3.93 0.04
N ARG A 61 -19.15 2.67 0.15
CA ARG A 61 -17.76 2.28 -0.06
C ARG A 61 -17.70 1.10 -1.00
N GLU A 62 -16.94 1.26 -2.08
CA GLU A 62 -16.61 0.14 -2.94
C GLU A 62 -15.77 -0.87 -2.15
N LEU A 63 -16.23 -2.14 -2.08
CA LEU A 63 -15.42 -3.21 -1.51
C LEU A 63 -14.48 -3.78 -2.59
N LEU A 64 -13.30 -4.22 -2.14
CA LEU A 64 -12.35 -4.94 -2.97
C LEU A 64 -12.93 -6.31 -3.35
N ASP A 65 -12.75 -6.69 -4.60
CA ASP A 65 -13.27 -7.92 -5.19
C ASP A 65 -12.23 -8.50 -6.15
N ALA A 66 -11.81 -9.74 -5.91
CA ALA A 66 -10.76 -10.39 -6.67
C ALA A 66 -11.10 -10.53 -8.16
N GLU A 67 -12.36 -10.85 -8.47
CA GLU A 67 -12.82 -11.03 -9.86
C GLU A 67 -12.89 -9.69 -10.60
N ARG A 68 -13.34 -8.63 -9.93
CA ARG A 68 -13.32 -7.27 -10.50
C ARG A 68 -11.90 -6.80 -10.76
N ILE A 69 -10.97 -7.01 -9.81
CA ILE A 69 -9.57 -6.68 -9.98
C ILE A 69 -8.99 -7.46 -11.16
N ARG A 70 -9.17 -8.80 -11.19
CA ARG A 70 -8.67 -9.65 -12.28
C ARG A 70 -9.25 -9.26 -13.64
N SER A 71 -10.54 -8.92 -13.69
CA SER A 71 -11.21 -8.49 -14.94
C SER A 71 -10.72 -7.15 -15.46
N ALA A 72 -10.25 -6.27 -14.56
CA ALA A 72 -9.74 -4.94 -14.89
C ALA A 72 -8.25 -4.94 -15.30
N LEU A 73 -7.51 -6.05 -15.10
CA LEU A 73 -6.12 -6.18 -15.53
C LEU A 73 -5.98 -6.17 -17.05
N GLY A 74 -4.91 -5.58 -17.54
CA GLY A 74 -4.43 -5.76 -18.91
C GLY A 74 -4.09 -7.23 -19.20
N SER A 75 -3.99 -7.59 -20.47
CA SER A 75 -3.76 -8.99 -20.89
C SER A 75 -2.49 -9.59 -20.29
N GLU A 76 -1.38 -8.87 -20.36
CA GLU A 76 -0.08 -9.35 -19.87
C GLU A 76 -0.07 -9.56 -18.34
N ALA A 77 -0.58 -8.59 -17.58
CA ALA A 77 -0.65 -8.72 -16.14
C ALA A 77 -1.66 -9.81 -15.70
N ARG A 78 -2.76 -9.99 -16.45
CA ARG A 78 -3.76 -11.02 -16.16
C ARG A 78 -3.20 -12.44 -16.33
N GLU A 79 -2.31 -12.64 -17.30
CA GLU A 79 -1.61 -13.90 -17.52
C GLU A 79 -0.49 -14.13 -16.49
N ALA A 80 0.19 -13.06 -16.09
CA ALA A 80 1.32 -13.12 -15.17
C ALA A 80 0.91 -13.21 -13.69
N VAL A 81 -0.24 -12.64 -13.31
CA VAL A 81 -0.69 -12.61 -11.92
C VAL A 81 -1.08 -14.01 -11.44
N GLY A 82 -0.61 -14.39 -10.25
CA GLY A 82 -1.00 -15.61 -9.56
C GLY A 82 -2.39 -15.49 -8.90
N ASP A 83 -2.52 -16.05 -7.71
CA ASP A 83 -3.76 -15.95 -6.93
C ASP A 83 -3.99 -14.52 -6.45
N ILE A 84 -5.25 -14.08 -6.45
CA ILE A 84 -5.68 -12.81 -5.86
C ILE A 84 -6.60 -13.12 -4.70
N ASP A 85 -6.12 -12.89 -3.48
CA ASP A 85 -6.87 -13.09 -2.25
C ASP A 85 -7.30 -11.75 -1.66
N VAL A 86 -8.59 -11.60 -1.37
CA VAL A 86 -9.17 -10.40 -0.77
C VAL A 86 -9.80 -10.74 0.57
N PHE A 87 -9.37 -10.03 1.60
CA PHE A 87 -9.87 -10.20 2.97
C PHE A 87 -10.53 -8.92 3.46
N LEU A 88 -11.58 -9.07 4.27
CA LEU A 88 -12.15 -7.90 4.96
C LEU A 88 -11.23 -7.41 6.07
N GLU A 89 -10.62 -8.33 6.80
CA GLU A 89 -9.73 -8.01 7.92
C GLU A 89 -8.59 -9.02 7.94
N LEU A 90 -7.38 -8.52 8.09
CA LEU A 90 -6.18 -9.29 8.37
C LEU A 90 -5.33 -8.60 9.43
N ASP A 91 -4.39 -9.32 9.99
CA ASP A 91 -3.28 -8.69 10.72
C ASP A 91 -2.46 -7.85 9.74
N SER A 92 -1.90 -8.48 8.70
CA SER A 92 -1.13 -7.81 7.65
C SER A 92 -1.14 -8.62 6.36
N THR A 93 -1.39 -7.98 5.23
CA THR A 93 -1.31 -8.60 3.89
C THR A 93 0.09 -9.14 3.61
N SER A 94 1.15 -8.45 4.06
CA SER A 94 2.53 -8.91 3.91
C SER A 94 2.84 -10.12 4.80
N ASN A 95 2.33 -10.17 6.04
CA ASN A 95 2.52 -11.32 6.91
C ASN A 95 1.83 -12.55 6.32
N TRP A 96 0.61 -12.39 5.84
CA TRP A 96 -0.16 -13.46 5.22
C TRP A 96 0.58 -14.06 4.00
N LEU A 97 1.09 -13.23 3.09
CA LEU A 97 1.87 -13.72 1.94
C LEU A 97 3.19 -14.37 2.33
N ARG A 98 3.87 -13.90 3.39
CA ARG A 98 5.07 -14.58 3.90
C ARG A 98 4.78 -16.00 4.39
N GLU A 99 3.65 -16.19 5.07
CA GLU A 99 3.20 -17.51 5.50
C GLU A 99 2.82 -18.40 4.30
N ARG A 100 2.10 -17.84 3.32
CA ARG A 100 1.75 -18.54 2.09
C ARG A 100 2.96 -18.90 1.24
N ALA A 101 3.98 -18.07 1.24
CA ALA A 101 5.24 -18.33 0.53
C ALA A 101 5.94 -19.60 1.02
N GLN A 102 5.83 -19.91 2.33
CA GLN A 102 6.33 -21.15 2.95
C GLN A 102 5.49 -22.38 2.60
N GLN A 103 4.28 -22.18 2.04
CA GLN A 103 3.33 -23.20 1.60
C GLN A 103 3.25 -23.27 0.08
N ASP A 104 4.33 -22.91 -0.61
CA ASP A 104 4.48 -22.97 -2.07
C ASP A 104 3.52 -22.10 -2.88
N ALA A 105 3.04 -20.97 -2.33
CA ALA A 105 2.29 -19.99 -3.11
C ALA A 105 3.11 -19.58 -4.36
N VAL A 106 2.42 -19.47 -5.49
CA VAL A 106 3.06 -19.12 -6.76
C VAL A 106 3.57 -17.67 -6.78
N SER A 107 4.58 -17.39 -7.59
CA SER A 107 5.04 -16.01 -7.82
C SER A 107 3.90 -15.15 -8.35
N ALA A 108 3.94 -13.85 -8.10
CA ALA A 108 2.91 -12.88 -8.43
C ALA A 108 1.54 -13.13 -7.74
N SER A 109 1.49 -13.97 -6.67
CA SER A 109 0.32 -14.03 -5.81
C SER A 109 0.12 -12.72 -5.06
N VAL A 110 -1.13 -12.28 -4.96
CA VAL A 110 -1.54 -10.97 -4.43
C VAL A 110 -2.46 -11.16 -3.24
N CYS A 111 -2.23 -10.40 -2.19
CA CYS A 111 -3.12 -10.31 -1.04
C CYS A 111 -3.56 -8.87 -0.83
N LEU A 112 -4.88 -8.67 -0.71
CA LEU A 112 -5.47 -7.39 -0.36
C LEU A 112 -6.33 -7.54 0.90
N ALA A 113 -6.48 -6.44 1.63
CA ALA A 113 -7.38 -6.38 2.78
C ALA A 113 -8.13 -5.06 2.82
N GLU A 114 -9.38 -5.09 3.31
CA GLU A 114 -10.14 -3.88 3.59
C GLU A 114 -9.63 -3.15 4.84
N MET A 115 -9.09 -3.90 5.80
CA MET A 115 -8.53 -3.40 7.05
C MET A 115 -7.35 -4.26 7.50
N GLN A 116 -6.34 -3.62 8.09
CA GLN A 116 -5.25 -4.33 8.77
C GLN A 116 -5.15 -3.90 10.23
N HIS A 117 -5.03 -4.88 11.14
CA HIS A 117 -4.82 -4.62 12.57
C HIS A 117 -3.34 -4.37 12.91
N GLY A 118 -2.45 -5.01 12.18
CA GLY A 118 -1.00 -4.93 12.32
C GLY A 118 -0.31 -4.46 11.03
N GLY A 119 -0.90 -3.48 10.32
CA GLY A 119 -0.28 -2.87 9.15
C GLY A 119 1.12 -2.37 9.45
N ARG A 120 2.11 -2.71 8.61
CA ARG A 120 3.52 -2.47 8.88
C ARG A 120 4.13 -1.41 7.97
N GLY A 121 4.94 -0.55 8.57
CA GLY A 121 5.91 0.29 7.91
C GLY A 121 7.33 -0.12 8.28
N ARG A 122 8.32 0.60 7.78
CA ARG A 122 9.75 0.37 8.10
C ARG A 122 10.04 0.71 9.56
N HIS A 123 11.08 0.06 10.11
CA HIS A 123 11.55 0.28 11.49
C HIS A 123 10.46 0.09 12.55
N GLY A 124 9.55 -0.88 12.36
CA GLY A 124 8.49 -1.18 13.31
C GLY A 124 7.36 -0.16 13.38
N ARG A 125 7.33 0.85 12.49
CA ARG A 125 6.22 1.80 12.44
C ARG A 125 4.94 1.11 11.98
N GLN A 126 3.82 1.57 12.50
CA GLN A 126 2.50 1.10 12.08
C GLN A 126 2.04 1.83 10.81
N TRP A 127 1.42 1.11 9.90
CA TRP A 127 0.63 1.66 8.79
C TRP A 127 -0.84 1.67 9.19
N VAL A 128 -1.41 2.86 9.37
CA VAL A 128 -2.81 3.03 9.77
C VAL A 128 -3.70 2.56 8.62
N SER A 129 -4.56 1.58 8.92
CA SER A 129 -5.31 0.84 7.89
C SER A 129 -6.81 0.81 8.20
N PRO A 130 -7.52 1.97 8.14
CA PRO A 130 -8.97 2.01 8.39
C PRO A 130 -9.73 1.21 7.33
N PHE A 131 -10.89 0.68 7.73
CA PHE A 131 -11.72 -0.18 6.92
C PHE A 131 -12.21 0.51 5.64
N ALA A 132 -12.07 -0.17 4.49
CA ALA A 132 -12.57 0.22 3.17
C ALA A 132 -12.21 1.65 2.73
N ALA A 133 -11.13 2.22 3.27
CA ALA A 133 -10.72 3.60 3.04
C ALA A 133 -9.59 3.72 2.01
N ASN A 134 -8.60 2.86 2.13
CA ASN A 134 -7.34 2.95 1.41
C ASN A 134 -7.07 1.65 0.64
N LEU A 135 -5.99 1.58 -0.10
CA LEU A 135 -5.53 0.34 -0.70
C LEU A 135 -4.38 -0.24 0.13
N TYR A 136 -4.54 -1.49 0.56
CA TYR A 136 -3.51 -2.31 1.23
C TYR A 136 -3.31 -3.55 0.40
N LEU A 137 -2.25 -3.54 -0.39
CA LEU A 137 -1.91 -4.62 -1.32
C LEU A 137 -0.53 -5.13 -1.00
N SER A 138 -0.36 -6.44 -0.98
CA SER A 138 0.95 -7.08 -1.00
C SER A 138 1.04 -8.04 -2.18
N LEU A 139 2.25 -8.15 -2.76
CA LEU A 139 2.56 -9.03 -3.88
C LEU A 139 3.74 -9.89 -3.51
N LEU A 140 3.62 -11.19 -3.73
CA LEU A 140 4.68 -12.17 -3.59
C LEU A 140 5.46 -12.27 -4.89
N TRP A 141 6.77 -12.13 -4.82
CA TRP A 141 7.66 -12.26 -5.96
C TRP A 141 8.78 -13.27 -5.65
N ARG A 142 9.00 -14.22 -6.54
CA ARG A 142 10.13 -15.13 -6.46
C ARG A 142 11.19 -14.68 -7.45
N SER A 143 12.35 -14.33 -6.92
CA SER A 143 13.48 -13.81 -7.69
C SER A 143 14.63 -14.80 -7.66
N ASP A 144 15.24 -15.02 -8.81
CA ASP A 144 16.48 -15.78 -8.93
C ASP A 144 17.71 -14.96 -8.49
N GLN A 145 17.51 -13.66 -8.22
CA GLN A 145 18.56 -12.77 -7.74
C GLN A 145 18.89 -13.03 -6.27
N ALA A 146 20.14 -12.83 -5.90
CA ALA A 146 20.56 -12.85 -4.51
C ALA A 146 19.95 -11.70 -3.71
N ALA A 147 19.63 -11.91 -2.45
CA ALA A 147 19.04 -10.89 -1.58
C ALA A 147 19.87 -9.58 -1.53
N ALA A 148 21.20 -9.69 -1.62
CA ALA A 148 22.10 -8.54 -1.68
C ALA A 148 21.91 -7.65 -2.92
N SER A 149 21.37 -8.20 -4.02
CA SER A 149 21.14 -7.47 -5.28
C SER A 149 19.80 -6.70 -5.29
N LEU A 150 18.94 -6.93 -4.29
CA LEU A 150 17.59 -6.34 -4.22
C LEU A 150 17.53 -4.96 -3.55
N GLY A 151 18.68 -4.36 -3.24
CA GLY A 151 18.74 -3.09 -2.49
C GLY A 151 17.94 -1.94 -3.10
N GLY A 152 17.79 -1.89 -4.43
CA GLY A 152 17.03 -0.88 -5.16
C GLY A 152 15.58 -1.25 -5.48
N LEU A 153 15.09 -2.43 -5.05
CA LEU A 153 13.77 -2.92 -5.45
C LEU A 153 12.60 -2.03 -4.99
N SER A 154 12.69 -1.45 -3.79
CA SER A 154 11.67 -0.51 -3.31
C SER A 154 11.60 0.76 -4.16
N LEU A 155 12.72 1.20 -4.73
CA LEU A 155 12.80 2.35 -5.63
C LEU A 155 12.19 2.02 -7.00
N ALA A 156 12.50 0.85 -7.54
CA ALA A 156 11.88 0.36 -8.78
C ALA A 156 10.36 0.18 -8.61
N ALA A 157 9.91 -0.44 -7.51
CA ALA A 157 8.48 -0.54 -7.18
C ALA A 157 7.83 0.85 -7.04
N GLY A 158 8.56 1.83 -6.53
CA GLY A 158 8.16 3.23 -6.50
C GLY A 158 7.87 3.80 -7.90
N ILE A 159 8.67 3.44 -8.90
CA ILE A 159 8.43 3.83 -10.30
C ILE A 159 7.12 3.21 -10.82
N GLY A 160 6.88 1.92 -10.58
CA GLY A 160 5.61 1.27 -10.93
C GLY A 160 4.41 1.98 -10.29
N LEU A 161 4.53 2.34 -9.02
CA LEU A 161 3.50 3.10 -8.32
C LEU A 161 3.30 4.51 -8.92
N MET A 162 4.36 5.22 -9.26
CA MET A 162 4.28 6.54 -9.92
C MET A 162 3.56 6.46 -11.27
N ARG A 163 3.85 5.43 -12.07
CA ARG A 163 3.17 5.18 -13.34
C ARG A 163 1.69 4.92 -13.11
N CYS A 164 1.34 4.07 -12.14
CA CYS A 164 -0.04 3.83 -11.74
C CYS A 164 -0.77 5.13 -11.36
N LEU A 165 -0.19 5.96 -10.50
CA LEU A 165 -0.80 7.20 -10.02
C LEU A 165 -1.10 8.21 -11.15
N ARG A 166 -0.29 8.24 -12.20
CA ARG A 166 -0.53 9.07 -13.40
C ARG A 166 -1.84 8.73 -14.10
N HIS A 167 -2.24 7.45 -14.14
CA HIS A 167 -3.54 7.02 -14.71
C HIS A 167 -4.75 7.59 -13.96
N PHE A 168 -4.52 8.03 -12.72
CA PHE A 168 -5.55 8.67 -11.87
C PHE A 168 -5.37 10.18 -11.75
N GLY A 169 -4.56 10.79 -12.62
CA GLY A 169 -4.36 12.24 -12.64
C GLY A 169 -3.44 12.79 -11.54
N VAL A 170 -2.77 11.93 -10.77
CA VAL A 170 -1.84 12.33 -9.70
C VAL A 170 -0.41 12.41 -10.25
N GLY A 171 -0.21 13.27 -11.26
CA GLY A 171 1.08 13.43 -11.94
C GLY A 171 2.13 14.25 -11.16
N GLN A 172 1.69 15.03 -10.16
CA GLN A 172 2.55 15.86 -9.30
C GLN A 172 3.22 15.10 -8.15
N ALA A 173 2.94 13.80 -8.02
CA ALA A 173 3.59 12.98 -7.01
C ALA A 173 5.10 12.86 -7.25
N GLY A 174 5.86 12.68 -6.18
CA GLY A 174 7.30 12.46 -6.24
C GLY A 174 7.75 11.37 -5.28
N LEU A 175 8.94 10.86 -5.51
CA LEU A 175 9.55 9.77 -4.75
C LEU A 175 10.45 10.33 -3.66
N LYS A 176 10.21 9.94 -2.42
CA LYS A 176 11.10 10.19 -1.29
C LYS A 176 11.83 8.91 -0.94
N TRP A 177 13.15 8.93 -1.10
CA TRP A 177 13.99 7.82 -0.67
C TRP A 177 13.71 7.43 0.79
N PRO A 178 13.67 6.14 1.12
CA PRO A 178 13.85 5.02 0.20
C PRO A 178 12.55 4.39 -0.33
N ASN A 179 11.36 4.83 0.09
CA ASN A 179 10.16 4.03 -0.07
C ASN A 179 8.82 4.79 0.03
N ASP A 180 8.83 6.11 0.07
CA ASP A 180 7.62 6.92 0.20
C ASP A 180 7.29 7.66 -1.10
N VAL A 181 5.99 7.83 -1.36
CA VAL A 181 5.46 8.71 -2.39
C VAL A 181 4.81 9.91 -1.72
N LEU A 182 5.21 11.10 -2.12
CA LEU A 182 4.72 12.36 -1.58
C LEU A 182 4.03 13.19 -2.65
N VAL A 183 3.07 14.03 -2.22
CA VAL A 183 2.52 15.14 -2.99
C VAL A 183 2.59 16.37 -2.09
N ASP A 184 3.23 17.44 -2.56
CA ASP A 184 3.44 18.69 -1.81
C ASP A 184 3.98 18.47 -0.38
N GLY A 185 4.92 17.54 -0.24
CA GLY A 185 5.53 17.18 1.04
C GLY A 185 4.69 16.26 1.94
N ALA A 186 3.42 16.00 1.61
CA ALA A 186 2.52 15.11 2.34
C ALA A 186 2.57 13.68 1.77
N LYS A 187 2.58 12.68 2.64
CA LYS A 187 2.68 11.27 2.26
C LYS A 187 1.37 10.75 1.67
N LEU A 188 1.42 10.30 0.42
CA LEU A 188 0.33 9.65 -0.29
C LEU A 188 0.40 8.13 -0.18
N ALA A 189 1.61 7.56 -0.31
CA ALA A 189 1.79 6.12 -0.32
C ALA A 189 3.14 5.70 0.29
N GLY A 190 3.24 4.42 0.63
CA GLY A 190 4.48 3.81 1.10
C GLY A 190 4.63 2.38 0.62
N ILE A 191 5.88 1.98 0.41
CA ILE A 191 6.27 0.66 -0.05
C ILE A 191 7.11 -0.03 1.03
N LEU A 192 6.82 -1.28 1.31
CA LEU A 192 7.61 -2.10 2.22
C LEU A 192 8.04 -3.37 1.49
N VAL A 193 9.35 -3.61 1.43
CA VAL A 193 9.92 -4.80 0.83
C VAL A 193 10.49 -5.68 1.93
N ASP A 194 9.95 -6.88 2.07
CA ASP A 194 10.45 -7.93 2.95
C ASP A 194 11.10 -9.01 2.09
N VAL A 195 12.35 -9.31 2.34
CA VAL A 195 13.12 -10.35 1.62
C VAL A 195 13.39 -11.53 2.56
N THR A 196 13.14 -12.73 2.07
CA THR A 196 13.42 -13.99 2.78
C THR A 196 14.12 -14.93 1.82
N GLY A 197 15.18 -15.58 2.26
CA GLY A 197 16.00 -16.49 1.45
C GLY A 197 17.47 -16.44 1.82
N GLU A 198 18.30 -17.10 1.05
CA GLU A 198 19.75 -17.13 1.26
C GLU A 198 20.40 -15.86 0.71
N LEU A 199 21.55 -15.48 1.31
CA LEU A 199 22.29 -14.28 0.88
C LEU A 199 22.80 -14.37 -0.56
N SER A 200 23.07 -15.56 -1.06
CA SER A 200 23.67 -15.82 -2.38
C SER A 200 22.82 -16.69 -3.30
N GLY A 201 21.56 -16.97 -2.94
CA GLY A 201 20.66 -17.83 -3.70
C GLY A 201 19.33 -17.15 -4.05
N PRO A 202 18.42 -17.88 -4.71
CA PRO A 202 17.08 -17.41 -4.99
C PRO A 202 16.38 -16.95 -3.71
N CYS A 203 15.59 -15.91 -3.82
CA CYS A 203 14.87 -15.36 -2.68
C CYS A 203 13.39 -15.14 -2.96
N THR A 204 12.65 -15.09 -1.89
CA THR A 204 11.24 -14.74 -1.88
C THR A 204 11.09 -13.31 -1.36
N VAL A 205 10.40 -12.51 -2.10
CA VAL A 205 10.16 -11.10 -1.80
C VAL A 205 8.68 -10.88 -1.60
N VAL A 206 8.31 -10.17 -0.55
CA VAL A 206 6.94 -9.65 -0.37
C VAL A 206 7.01 -8.14 -0.44
N ILE A 207 6.30 -7.58 -1.43
CA ILE A 207 6.23 -6.15 -1.68
C ILE A 207 4.87 -5.66 -1.20
N GLY A 208 4.84 -4.97 -0.06
CA GLY A 208 3.65 -4.32 0.46
C GLY A 208 3.53 -2.89 -0.06
N VAL A 209 2.37 -2.53 -0.58
CA VAL A 209 2.05 -1.16 -1.03
C VAL A 209 0.82 -0.68 -0.28
N GLY A 210 0.97 0.43 0.44
CA GLY A 210 -0.14 1.15 1.06
C GLY A 210 -0.37 2.48 0.34
N ILE A 211 -1.59 2.73 -0.14
CA ILE A 211 -1.97 4.00 -0.80
C ILE A 211 -3.14 4.60 -0.03
N ASN A 212 -3.00 5.83 0.38
CA ASN A 212 -4.12 6.60 0.94
C ASN A 212 -5.08 6.98 -0.19
N VAL A 213 -6.34 6.55 -0.12
CA VAL A 213 -7.35 6.82 -1.16
C VAL A 213 -8.44 7.76 -0.65
N ASP A 214 -9.06 7.45 0.49
CA ASP A 214 -10.11 8.24 1.15
C ASP A 214 -9.94 8.10 2.68
N MET A 215 -8.84 8.64 3.20
CA MET A 215 -8.46 8.51 4.61
C MET A 215 -9.42 9.29 5.51
N PRO A 216 -10.17 8.62 6.41
CA PRO A 216 -11.04 9.33 7.34
C PRO A 216 -10.22 10.17 8.32
N PRO A 217 -10.54 11.46 8.52
CA PRO A 217 -9.78 12.33 9.43
C PRO A 217 -9.65 11.76 10.86
N GLY A 218 -10.70 11.11 11.36
CA GLY A 218 -10.71 10.49 12.68
C GLY A 218 -9.78 9.27 12.80
N ALA A 219 -9.47 8.57 11.71
CA ALA A 219 -8.56 7.44 11.71
C ALA A 219 -7.07 7.86 11.65
N ALA A 220 -6.81 9.10 11.24
CA ALA A 220 -5.45 9.65 11.13
C ALA A 220 -4.88 10.14 12.47
N THR A 221 -5.64 10.04 13.56
CA THR A 221 -5.18 10.42 14.91
C THR A 221 -3.95 9.61 15.31
N GLY A 222 -2.84 10.30 15.55
CA GLY A 222 -1.54 9.66 15.87
C GLY A 222 -0.59 9.50 14.69
N ILE A 223 -0.96 9.90 13.47
CA ILE A 223 -0.02 10.04 12.36
C ILE A 223 0.69 11.39 12.50
N GLU A 224 1.96 11.35 12.92
CA GLU A 224 2.77 12.58 13.10
C GLU A 224 3.23 13.20 11.77
N GLN A 225 3.40 12.38 10.74
CA GLN A 225 3.83 12.81 9.42
C GLN A 225 2.67 13.43 8.66
N ALA A 226 2.90 14.54 7.95
CA ALA A 226 1.94 15.08 6.99
C ALA A 226 1.56 14.01 5.95
N TRP A 227 0.26 13.85 5.71
CA TRP A 227 -0.31 12.89 4.78
C TRP A 227 -1.36 13.54 3.90
N THR A 228 -1.60 12.92 2.75
CA THR A 228 -2.68 13.25 1.83
C THR A 228 -3.30 11.96 1.28
N ASP A 229 -4.39 12.06 0.55
CA ASP A 229 -5.05 10.96 -0.10
C ASP A 229 -5.48 11.30 -1.54
N MET A 230 -5.80 10.29 -2.33
CA MET A 230 -6.13 10.45 -3.74
C MET A 230 -7.40 11.25 -3.96
N ASN A 231 -8.44 11.07 -3.15
CA ASN A 231 -9.70 11.77 -3.30
C ASN A 231 -9.55 13.26 -3.02
N SER A 232 -8.70 13.66 -2.08
CA SER A 232 -8.38 15.06 -1.82
C SER A 232 -7.63 15.71 -2.99
N LEU A 233 -6.81 14.94 -3.71
CA LEU A 233 -6.01 15.42 -4.84
C LEU A 233 -6.79 15.44 -6.16
N ALA A 234 -7.67 14.47 -6.38
CA ALA A 234 -8.43 14.29 -7.62
C ALA A 234 -9.68 15.18 -7.74
N GLY A 235 -9.96 16.04 -6.75
CA GLY A 235 -10.97 17.11 -6.82
C GLY A 235 -12.41 16.62 -7.05
N SER A 236 -12.87 15.54 -6.43
CA SER A 236 -14.20 14.93 -6.52
C SER A 236 -14.33 13.68 -7.43
N MET A 237 -13.26 13.16 -7.99
CA MET A 237 -13.34 11.84 -8.62
C MET A 237 -13.28 10.77 -7.54
N ASP A 238 -14.35 9.98 -7.43
CA ASP A 238 -14.36 8.80 -6.55
C ASP A 238 -13.45 7.73 -7.17
N VAL A 239 -12.28 7.50 -6.55
CA VAL A 239 -11.28 6.57 -7.07
C VAL A 239 -11.71 5.14 -6.77
N SER A 240 -12.03 4.36 -7.80
CA SER A 240 -12.28 2.92 -7.67
C SER A 240 -11.02 2.21 -7.19
N ARG A 241 -11.09 1.61 -5.99
CA ARG A 241 -9.97 0.87 -5.40
C ARG A 241 -9.68 -0.44 -6.13
N ASN A 242 -10.71 -1.06 -6.75
CA ASN A 242 -10.53 -2.24 -7.59
C ASN A 242 -9.73 -1.90 -8.85
N ARG A 243 -10.08 -0.78 -9.51
CA ARG A 243 -9.33 -0.30 -10.68
C ARG A 243 -7.91 0.15 -10.29
N LEU A 244 -7.75 0.80 -9.15
CA LEU A 244 -6.44 1.21 -8.65
C LEU A 244 -5.54 0.00 -8.40
N ALA A 245 -6.07 -1.06 -7.78
CA ALA A 245 -5.34 -2.31 -7.56
C ALA A 245 -4.91 -2.98 -8.88
N ALA A 246 -5.82 -3.06 -9.85
CA ALA A 246 -5.52 -3.62 -11.17
C ALA A 246 -4.45 -2.80 -11.90
N THR A 247 -4.60 -1.47 -11.97
CA THR A 247 -3.61 -0.58 -12.62
C THR A 247 -2.25 -0.65 -11.91
N LEU A 248 -2.24 -0.76 -10.57
CA LEU A 248 -0.98 -0.94 -9.84
C LEU A 248 -0.29 -2.25 -10.23
N LEU A 249 -1.02 -3.33 -10.40
CA LEU A 249 -0.46 -4.63 -10.83
C LEU A 249 0.01 -4.57 -12.29
N ASP A 250 -0.73 -3.91 -13.19
CA ASP A 250 -0.35 -3.70 -14.58
C ASP A 250 1.01 -2.98 -14.70
N GLU A 251 1.29 -2.03 -13.81
CA GLU A 251 2.55 -1.27 -13.82
C GLU A 251 3.66 -1.95 -13.01
N LEU A 252 3.31 -2.67 -11.93
CA LEU A 252 4.30 -3.24 -11.02
C LEU A 252 4.90 -4.54 -11.56
N LEU A 253 4.11 -5.42 -12.17
CA LEU A 253 4.60 -6.71 -12.66
C LEU A 253 5.70 -6.55 -13.73
N PRO A 254 5.55 -5.71 -14.76
CA PRO A 254 6.64 -5.46 -15.72
C PRO A 254 7.89 -4.84 -15.08
N VAL A 255 7.70 -3.99 -14.06
CA VAL A 255 8.82 -3.40 -13.31
C VAL A 255 9.62 -4.49 -12.59
N LEU A 256 8.95 -5.45 -11.95
CA LEU A 256 9.63 -6.54 -11.24
C LEU A 256 10.39 -7.46 -12.19
N GLN A 257 9.80 -7.77 -13.34
CA GLN A 257 10.47 -8.55 -14.41
C GLN A 257 11.72 -7.83 -14.95
N ALA A 258 11.60 -6.53 -15.21
CA ALA A 258 12.72 -5.74 -15.69
C ALA A 258 13.80 -5.55 -14.62
N PHE A 259 13.41 -5.48 -13.33
CA PHE A 259 14.34 -5.42 -12.21
C PHE A 259 15.12 -6.74 -12.06
N ASP A 260 14.48 -7.88 -12.19
CA ASP A 260 15.17 -9.18 -12.16
C ASP A 260 16.19 -9.31 -13.30
N ALA A 261 15.91 -8.74 -14.48
CA ALA A 261 16.79 -8.78 -15.63
C ALA A 261 17.96 -7.79 -15.55
N GLY A 262 17.75 -6.58 -15.02
CA GLY A 262 18.70 -5.46 -15.11
C GLY A 262 18.93 -4.68 -13.82
N GLY A 263 18.41 -5.15 -12.69
CA GLY A 263 18.48 -4.44 -11.42
C GLY A 263 17.81 -3.06 -11.47
N LEU A 264 18.35 -2.11 -10.74
CA LEU A 264 17.83 -0.74 -10.68
C LEU A 264 18.15 0.08 -11.93
N GLN A 265 19.13 -0.32 -12.72
CA GLN A 265 19.66 0.48 -13.84
C GLN A 265 18.60 0.98 -14.83
N PRO A 266 17.59 0.17 -15.26
CA PRO A 266 16.55 0.63 -16.18
C PRO A 266 15.68 1.77 -15.64
N PHE A 267 15.65 1.95 -14.33
CA PHE A 267 14.76 2.89 -13.63
C PHE A 267 15.46 4.15 -13.14
N MET A 268 16.80 4.21 -13.21
CA MET A 268 17.61 5.29 -12.64
C MET A 268 17.22 6.67 -13.14
N GLN A 269 17.01 6.80 -14.46
CA GLN A 269 16.67 8.10 -15.06
C GLN A 269 15.27 8.57 -14.63
N GLU A 270 14.28 7.67 -14.66
CA GLU A 270 12.92 7.99 -14.25
C GLU A 270 12.86 8.29 -12.73
N TRP A 271 13.60 7.52 -11.92
CA TRP A 271 13.69 7.79 -10.48
C TRP A 271 14.25 9.18 -10.21
N GLN A 272 15.33 9.58 -10.89
CA GLN A 272 15.95 10.91 -10.72
C GLN A 272 14.99 12.07 -11.06
N GLN A 273 14.10 11.88 -12.05
CA GLN A 273 13.10 12.88 -12.42
C GLN A 273 12.04 13.09 -11.32
N HIS A 274 11.83 12.10 -10.48
CA HIS A 274 10.82 12.10 -9.42
C HIS A 274 11.39 12.27 -8.02
N ASP A 275 12.71 12.35 -7.86
CA ASP A 275 13.38 12.50 -6.55
C ASP A 275 13.06 13.87 -5.93
N VAL A 276 12.19 13.86 -4.91
CA VAL A 276 11.82 15.09 -4.17
C VAL A 276 12.93 15.59 -3.26
N LEU A 277 13.98 14.81 -3.05
CA LEU A 277 15.10 15.18 -2.17
C LEU A 277 16.30 15.75 -2.92
N ALA A 278 16.31 15.69 -4.25
CA ALA A 278 17.42 16.13 -5.07
C ALA A 278 17.85 17.57 -4.71
N GLY A 279 19.08 17.72 -4.25
CA GLY A 279 19.65 19.01 -3.83
C GLY A 279 19.17 19.56 -2.48
N GLN A 280 18.24 18.88 -1.79
CA GLN A 280 17.71 19.31 -0.49
C GLN A 280 18.67 19.00 0.65
N GLN A 281 18.59 19.83 1.72
CA GLN A 281 19.25 19.53 2.98
C GLN A 281 18.47 18.42 3.70
N VAL A 282 19.19 17.38 4.12
CA VAL A 282 18.61 16.20 4.75
C VAL A 282 19.35 15.82 6.02
N ASP A 283 18.62 15.25 6.97
CA ASP A 283 19.16 14.61 8.16
C ASP A 283 18.98 13.11 8.07
N ILE A 284 20.08 12.38 8.10
CA ILE A 284 20.13 10.93 8.09
C ILE A 284 20.28 10.46 9.53
N SER A 285 19.25 9.84 10.07
CA SER A 285 19.26 9.24 11.41
C SER A 285 19.78 7.81 11.31
N LEU A 286 20.90 7.57 11.96
CA LEU A 286 21.49 6.25 12.21
C LEU A 286 21.19 5.85 13.67
N PRO A 287 21.39 4.58 14.08
CA PRO A 287 21.13 4.13 15.45
C PRO A 287 21.90 4.94 16.52
N ASP A 288 23.11 5.39 16.20
CA ASP A 288 24.05 6.06 17.11
C ASP A 288 24.21 7.57 16.90
N ARG A 289 23.78 8.08 15.74
CA ARG A 289 24.02 9.50 15.37
C ARG A 289 23.12 9.98 14.24
N THR A 290 23.06 11.30 14.08
CA THR A 290 22.46 11.95 12.91
C THR A 290 23.55 12.60 12.06
N ILE A 291 23.47 12.43 10.75
CA ILE A 291 24.38 13.03 9.77
C ILE A 291 23.57 13.98 8.89
N SER A 292 23.99 15.25 8.85
CA SER A 292 23.37 16.26 8.00
C SER A 292 24.18 16.46 6.72
N GLY A 293 23.49 16.73 5.61
CA GLY A 293 24.13 17.01 4.34
C GLY A 293 23.12 17.29 3.23
N ARG A 294 23.60 17.47 2.01
CA ARG A 294 22.79 17.70 0.83
C ARG A 294 22.58 16.38 0.07
N ALA A 295 21.33 16.01 -0.20
CA ALA A 295 21.02 14.83 -1.00
C ALA A 295 21.47 15.04 -2.46
N CYS A 296 22.17 14.03 -2.99
CA CYS A 296 22.77 14.05 -4.34
C CYS A 296 22.25 12.89 -5.22
N GLY A 297 21.03 12.40 -4.94
CA GLY A 297 20.44 11.28 -5.65
C GLY A 297 20.87 9.92 -5.07
N ILE A 298 20.82 8.89 -5.90
CA ILE A 298 21.13 7.50 -5.52
C ILE A 298 22.26 6.93 -6.40
N ASP A 299 22.91 5.88 -5.92
CA ASP A 299 23.85 5.10 -6.73
C ASP A 299 23.12 3.92 -7.46
N ALA A 300 23.88 3.17 -8.27
CA ALA A 300 23.36 2.04 -9.05
C ALA A 300 22.78 0.91 -8.19
N THR A 301 23.05 0.87 -6.88
CA THR A 301 22.49 -0.10 -5.95
C THR A 301 21.28 0.43 -5.18
N GLY A 302 20.87 1.69 -5.42
CA GLY A 302 19.77 2.36 -4.72
C GLY A 302 20.16 2.98 -3.38
N ALA A 303 21.44 3.04 -3.03
CA ALA A 303 21.88 3.74 -1.83
C ALA A 303 21.85 5.25 -2.04
N LEU A 304 21.37 6.00 -1.04
CA LEU A 304 21.31 7.45 -1.06
C LEU A 304 22.75 8.05 -0.97
N LEU A 305 23.05 9.00 -1.84
CA LEU A 305 24.28 9.78 -1.83
C LEU A 305 24.03 11.11 -1.16
N VAL A 306 24.85 11.46 -0.16
CA VAL A 306 24.74 12.72 0.59
C VAL A 306 26.11 13.40 0.66
N GLU A 307 26.18 14.64 0.22
CA GLU A 307 27.34 15.50 0.39
C GLU A 307 27.31 16.09 1.80
N THR A 308 28.30 15.72 2.61
CA THR A 308 28.46 16.16 4.00
C THR A 308 29.69 17.05 4.15
N ALA A 309 29.87 17.70 5.30
CA ALA A 309 31.08 18.45 5.60
C ALA A 309 32.37 17.59 5.54
N ALA A 310 32.24 16.27 5.71
CA ALA A 310 33.33 15.29 5.63
C ALA A 310 33.44 14.61 4.26
N GLY A 311 32.78 15.16 3.22
CA GLY A 311 32.71 14.61 1.86
C GLY A 311 31.48 13.76 1.60
N ARG A 312 31.42 13.19 0.40
CA ARG A 312 30.27 12.39 -0.05
C ARG A 312 30.20 11.06 0.70
N LYS A 313 29.00 10.78 1.25
CA LYS A 313 28.69 9.54 1.96
C LYS A 313 27.56 8.80 1.28
N ARG A 314 27.52 7.49 1.50
CA ARG A 314 26.58 6.53 0.95
C ARG A 314 25.78 5.89 2.08
N PHE A 315 24.44 5.80 1.93
CA PHE A 315 23.55 5.27 2.95
C PHE A 315 22.61 4.21 2.34
N GLY A 316 22.63 3.01 2.90
CA GLY A 316 21.71 1.93 2.54
C GLY A 316 20.30 2.15 3.09
N ALA A 317 19.30 1.67 2.37
CA ALA A 317 17.88 1.78 2.78
C ALA A 317 17.61 1.10 4.14
N GLY A 318 18.30 0.00 4.46
CA GLY A 318 18.15 -0.73 5.73
C GLY A 318 18.71 -0.01 6.96
N GLU A 319 19.68 0.89 6.76
CA GLU A 319 20.51 1.46 7.83
C GLU A 319 20.03 2.83 8.29
N ALA A 320 19.27 3.53 7.47
CA ALA A 320 18.99 4.95 7.68
C ALA A 320 17.51 5.30 7.61
N SER A 321 17.11 6.25 8.44
CA SER A 321 15.86 7.01 8.34
C SER A 321 16.17 8.45 7.93
N LEU A 322 15.33 9.05 7.10
CA LEU A 322 15.58 10.35 6.50
C LEU A 322 14.48 11.34 6.86
N ARG A 323 14.90 12.54 7.26
CA ARG A 323 14.03 13.73 7.42
C ARG A 323 14.55 14.85 6.51
N SER A 324 13.65 15.49 5.75
CA SER A 324 13.96 16.76 5.08
C SER A 324 14.01 17.86 6.14
N ARG A 325 14.99 18.75 6.05
CA ARG A 325 14.95 20.01 6.79
C ARG A 325 14.04 20.98 6.04
N SER A 326 12.96 21.42 6.68
CA SER A 326 12.17 22.57 6.22
C SER A 326 12.96 23.83 6.31
#